data_73a892501b486aa9a43bba407a70228d
#
_entry.id   73a892501b486aa9a43bba407a70228d
#
_cell.length_a   1.000
_cell.length_b   1.000
_cell.length_c   1.000
_cell.angle_alpha   90.00
_cell.angle_beta   90.00
_cell.angle_gamma   90.00
#
_symmetry.space_group_name_H-M   'P 1'
#
loop_
_entity.id
_entity.type
_entity.pdbx_description
1 polymer ?
#
loop_
_entity_poly.entity_id
_entity_poly.type
_entity_poly.pdbx_seq_one_letter_code
_entity_poly.pdbx_strand_id
1 'polypeptide(L)'
;ASDILATASLPLTNGVAAFDMYTGPQQTERLQQLGSDLDQVNPYGGWLNGLVQPVATVVVRVLLWMKRTTHLNYGWVLVLFGVAIRLALWPLNQGAMRTSMKMQRLAPEQQRIQKKYADDPKRQQEEIMKMYKEHDMSPLSPLMGCLPMLLPMPILFALYHVFQNTIEFRGVSFLWLPDISLRDPYFITPLLMGVSMFVMSWIGLKGSPPNPQAKMMSYMMPVVLTVVFLNFASGLNLYYAVQNIAALPQQWLLARERAKQPPVVAAVQGPSAAIKRRS
;
A
#
# COMPACT_ATOMS: atom_id res chain seq x y z
N ALA A 1 -29.65 -24.82 -11.42
CA ALA A 1 -30.00 -23.48 -10.90
C ALA A 1 -30.28 -23.69 -9.42
N SER A 2 -29.50 -23.02 -8.55
CA SER A 2 -29.79 -23.00 -7.11
C SER A 2 -30.74 -21.85 -6.85
N ASP A 3 -31.94 -22.18 -6.38
CA ASP A 3 -32.93 -21.19 -5.97
C ASP A 3 -32.42 -20.48 -4.71
N ILE A 4 -32.28 -19.17 -4.77
CA ILE A 4 -31.91 -18.34 -3.62
C ILE A 4 -33.22 -17.88 -2.98
N LEU A 5 -33.52 -18.37 -1.80
CA LEU A 5 -34.65 -17.93 -0.99
C LEU A 5 -34.17 -16.84 -0.04
N ALA A 6 -34.67 -15.62 -0.23
CA ALA A 6 -34.44 -14.52 0.69
C ALA A 6 -35.70 -14.32 1.55
N THR A 7 -35.57 -14.42 2.89
CA THR A 7 -36.66 -14.18 3.83
C THR A 7 -36.32 -12.97 4.68
N ALA A 8 -37.28 -12.02 4.79
CA ALA A 8 -37.19 -10.90 5.69
C ALA A 8 -38.35 -10.95 6.69
N SER A 9 -38.03 -10.83 7.99
CA SER A 9 -39.06 -10.66 9.03
C SER A 9 -39.21 -9.19 9.35
N LEU A 10 -40.44 -8.69 9.22
CA LEU A 10 -40.73 -7.29 9.46
C LEU A 10 -41.66 -7.16 10.71
N PRO A 11 -41.38 -6.22 11.61
CA PRO A 11 -42.30 -5.96 12.72
C PRO A 11 -43.60 -5.37 12.19
N LEU A 12 -44.73 -5.92 12.66
CA LEU A 12 -46.04 -5.37 12.36
C LEU A 12 -46.32 -4.19 13.29
N THR A 13 -46.61 -3.02 12.73
CA THR A 13 -47.08 -1.86 13.47
C THR A 13 -48.59 -1.70 13.17
N ASN A 14 -49.45 -1.85 14.20
CA ASN A 14 -50.90 -1.84 14.04
C ASN A 14 -51.44 -2.90 13.04
N GLY A 15 -50.83 -4.06 12.94
CA GLY A 15 -51.24 -5.14 12.03
C GLY A 15 -50.89 -4.93 10.56
N VAL A 16 -50.12 -3.89 10.25
CA VAL A 16 -49.67 -3.57 8.87
C VAL A 16 -48.15 -3.47 8.83
N ALA A 17 -47.51 -4.13 7.85
CA ALA A 17 -46.12 -3.92 7.50
C ALA A 17 -46.08 -3.18 6.17
N ALA A 18 -45.43 -2.00 6.15
CA ALA A 18 -45.11 -1.28 4.93
C ALA A 18 -43.60 -1.36 4.70
N PHE A 19 -43.19 -1.73 3.51
CA PHE A 19 -41.77 -1.78 3.12
C PHE A 19 -41.62 -1.47 1.63
N ASP A 20 -40.51 -0.85 1.28
CA ASP A 20 -40.11 -0.63 -0.10
C ASP A 20 -39.07 -1.66 -0.49
N MET A 21 -39.24 -2.33 -1.63
CA MET A 21 -38.32 -3.29 -2.16
C MET A 21 -37.62 -2.73 -3.42
N TYR A 22 -36.31 -2.61 -3.37
CA TYR A 22 -35.53 -2.28 -4.55
C TYR A 22 -34.96 -3.55 -5.18
N THR A 23 -35.32 -3.79 -6.45
CA THR A 23 -34.76 -4.84 -7.27
C THR A 23 -34.09 -4.22 -8.50
N GLY A 24 -32.77 -4.32 -8.57
CA GLY A 24 -32.02 -3.70 -9.66
C GLY A 24 -30.52 -3.68 -9.43
N PRO A 25 -29.72 -3.13 -10.37
CA PRO A 25 -28.29 -3.06 -10.24
C PRO A 25 -27.89 -2.14 -9.09
N GLN A 26 -26.92 -2.57 -8.30
CA GLN A 26 -26.38 -1.82 -7.15
C GLN A 26 -25.45 -0.68 -7.62
N GLN A 27 -25.97 0.21 -8.46
CA GLN A 27 -25.25 1.42 -8.89
C GLN A 27 -25.24 2.43 -7.74
N THR A 28 -24.04 2.87 -7.36
CA THR A 28 -23.82 3.78 -6.22
C THR A 28 -24.67 5.06 -6.33
N GLU A 29 -24.73 5.65 -7.54
CA GLU A 29 -25.51 6.88 -7.77
C GLU A 29 -27.01 6.68 -7.61
N ARG A 30 -27.53 5.56 -8.11
CA ARG A 30 -28.95 5.22 -8.03
C ARG A 30 -29.36 4.90 -6.61
N LEU A 31 -28.52 4.19 -5.88
CA LEU A 31 -28.76 3.86 -4.47
C LEU A 31 -28.76 5.12 -3.59
N GLN A 32 -27.87 6.08 -3.85
CA GLN A 32 -27.86 7.38 -3.17
C GLN A 32 -29.13 8.20 -3.43
N GLN A 33 -29.68 8.15 -4.65
CA GLN A 33 -30.93 8.85 -5.00
C GLN A 33 -32.17 8.26 -4.30
N LEU A 34 -32.15 6.95 -4.03
CA LEU A 34 -33.23 6.27 -3.33
C LEU A 34 -33.23 6.55 -1.82
N GLY A 35 -32.12 7.02 -1.27
CA GLY A 35 -31.99 7.31 0.16
C GLY A 35 -31.88 6.04 1.02
N SER A 36 -32.27 6.17 2.30
CA SER A 36 -32.31 5.04 3.26
C SER A 36 -30.99 4.30 3.43
N ASP A 37 -29.85 5.00 3.28
CA ASP A 37 -28.48 4.45 3.41
C ASP A 37 -28.19 3.23 2.50
N LEU A 38 -28.96 3.09 1.41
CA LEU A 38 -28.79 1.99 0.46
C LEU A 38 -27.43 1.99 -0.26
N ASP A 39 -26.73 3.11 -0.29
CA ASP A 39 -25.36 3.21 -0.80
C ASP A 39 -24.33 2.49 0.10
N GLN A 40 -24.69 2.18 1.35
CA GLN A 40 -23.87 1.42 2.29
C GLN A 40 -24.05 -0.10 2.18
N VAL A 41 -24.98 -0.57 1.35
CA VAL A 41 -25.26 -2.01 1.15
C VAL A 41 -24.06 -2.77 0.55
N ASN A 42 -23.19 -2.08 -0.17
CA ASN A 42 -21.98 -2.70 -0.71
C ASN A 42 -20.97 -3.03 0.42
N PRO A 43 -20.67 -4.32 0.67
CA PRO A 43 -19.79 -4.71 1.76
C PRO A 43 -18.33 -4.48 1.37
N TYR A 44 -17.78 -3.34 1.75
CA TYR A 44 -16.35 -3.09 1.57
C TYR A 44 -15.59 -3.47 2.85
N GLY A 45 -14.67 -4.42 2.76
CA GLY A 45 -13.71 -4.71 3.81
C GLY A 45 -13.95 -5.96 4.67
N GLY A 46 -15.07 -6.66 4.54
CA GLY A 46 -15.35 -7.88 5.31
C GLY A 46 -15.12 -7.69 6.81
N TRP A 47 -14.22 -8.47 7.43
CA TRP A 47 -13.87 -8.37 8.85
C TRP A 47 -13.11 -7.07 9.23
N LEU A 48 -12.50 -6.39 8.27
CA LEU A 48 -11.85 -5.07 8.44
C LEU A 48 -12.78 -3.90 8.07
N ASN A 49 -14.09 -4.12 8.05
CA ASN A 49 -15.10 -3.17 7.60
C ASN A 49 -14.90 -1.77 8.22
N GLY A 50 -14.72 -1.67 9.54
CA GLY A 50 -14.53 -0.37 10.22
C GLY A 50 -13.38 0.49 9.69
N LEU A 51 -12.33 -0.11 9.12
CA LEU A 51 -11.19 0.59 8.55
C LEU A 51 -11.32 0.77 7.03
N VAL A 52 -11.77 -0.25 6.33
CA VAL A 52 -11.78 -0.30 4.86
C VAL A 52 -12.99 0.40 4.27
N GLN A 53 -14.16 0.29 4.88
CA GLN A 53 -15.41 0.88 4.40
C GLN A 53 -15.30 2.40 4.16
N PRO A 54 -14.84 3.23 5.13
CA PRO A 54 -14.74 4.68 4.91
C PRO A 54 -13.77 5.02 3.78
N VAL A 55 -12.64 4.29 3.70
CA VAL A 55 -11.66 4.49 2.63
C VAL A 55 -12.24 4.10 1.28
N ALA A 56 -12.90 2.95 1.18
CA ALA A 56 -13.54 2.48 -0.06
C ALA A 56 -14.61 3.45 -0.54
N THR A 57 -15.45 3.95 0.37
CA THR A 57 -16.49 4.95 0.04
C THR A 57 -15.88 6.23 -0.53
N VAL A 58 -14.80 6.73 0.08
CA VAL A 58 -14.07 7.92 -0.43
C VAL A 58 -13.47 7.62 -1.80
N VAL A 59 -12.81 6.47 -1.97
CA VAL A 59 -12.21 6.05 -3.23
C VAL A 59 -13.25 5.99 -4.34
N VAL A 60 -14.38 5.33 -4.11
CA VAL A 60 -15.48 5.24 -5.10
C VAL A 60 -15.99 6.63 -5.46
N ARG A 61 -16.28 7.49 -4.47
CA ARG A 61 -16.75 8.87 -4.73
C ARG A 61 -15.75 9.66 -5.58
N VAL A 62 -14.47 9.57 -5.29
CA VAL A 62 -13.42 10.25 -6.05
C VAL A 62 -13.35 9.71 -7.47
N LEU A 63 -13.37 8.39 -7.67
CA LEU A 63 -13.35 7.77 -8.99
C LEU A 63 -14.58 8.16 -9.84
N LEU A 64 -15.78 8.15 -9.25
CA LEU A 64 -17.00 8.58 -9.92
C LEU A 64 -16.97 10.08 -10.26
N TRP A 65 -16.51 10.90 -9.31
CA TRP A 65 -16.34 12.34 -9.55
C TRP A 65 -15.34 12.61 -10.69
N MET A 66 -14.18 11.94 -10.68
CA MET A 66 -13.20 12.05 -11.76
C MET A 66 -13.78 11.61 -13.11
N LYS A 67 -14.55 10.52 -13.14
CA LYS A 67 -15.24 10.03 -14.35
C LYS A 67 -16.19 11.07 -14.91
N ARG A 68 -17.02 11.69 -14.03
CA ARG A 68 -17.97 12.74 -14.42
C ARG A 68 -17.27 13.98 -14.97
N THR A 69 -16.19 14.41 -14.32
CA THR A 69 -15.50 15.66 -14.67
C THR A 69 -14.63 15.50 -15.92
N THR A 70 -13.96 14.35 -16.08
CA THR A 70 -13.03 14.13 -17.19
C THR A 70 -13.68 13.48 -18.41
N HIS A 71 -14.82 12.81 -18.24
CA HIS A 71 -15.48 11.99 -19.25
C HIS A 71 -14.60 10.87 -19.86
N LEU A 72 -13.45 10.58 -19.23
CA LEU A 72 -12.52 9.56 -19.68
C LEU A 72 -13.02 8.15 -19.36
N ASN A 73 -12.47 7.14 -20.05
CA ASN A 73 -12.68 5.74 -19.69
C ASN A 73 -12.14 5.47 -18.28
N TYR A 74 -12.79 4.59 -17.51
CA TYR A 74 -12.40 4.25 -16.14
C TYR A 74 -10.94 3.79 -16.01
N GLY A 75 -10.36 3.14 -17.04
CA GLY A 75 -8.95 2.80 -17.05
C GLY A 75 -8.04 4.03 -16.93
N TRP A 76 -8.33 5.09 -17.69
CA TRP A 76 -7.62 6.37 -17.57
C TRP A 76 -7.89 7.08 -16.25
N VAL A 77 -9.12 6.98 -15.74
CA VAL A 77 -9.47 7.51 -14.41
C VAL A 77 -8.63 6.84 -13.33
N LEU A 78 -8.41 5.53 -13.40
CA LEU A 78 -7.53 4.80 -12.47
C LEU A 78 -6.07 5.23 -12.57
N VAL A 79 -5.57 5.46 -13.78
CA VAL A 79 -4.22 5.97 -14.01
C VAL A 79 -4.07 7.35 -13.36
N LEU A 80 -4.99 8.27 -13.64
CA LEU A 80 -4.97 9.62 -13.06
C LEU A 80 -5.12 9.59 -11.55
N PHE A 81 -6.02 8.76 -11.03
CA PHE A 81 -6.21 8.56 -9.59
C PHE A 81 -4.93 8.05 -8.92
N GLY A 82 -4.26 7.06 -9.53
CA GLY A 82 -2.99 6.54 -9.03
C GLY A 82 -1.93 7.62 -8.93
N VAL A 83 -1.77 8.45 -9.96
CA VAL A 83 -0.84 9.59 -9.97
C VAL A 83 -1.24 10.64 -8.93
N ALA A 84 -2.52 11.01 -8.87
CA ALA A 84 -3.02 12.04 -7.95
C ALA A 84 -2.80 11.63 -6.48
N ILE A 85 -3.14 10.41 -6.10
CA ILE A 85 -2.89 9.86 -4.76
C ILE A 85 -1.38 9.87 -4.46
N ARG A 86 -0.55 9.50 -5.43
CA ARG A 86 0.91 9.52 -5.24
C ARG A 86 1.44 10.91 -4.97
N LEU A 87 0.97 11.91 -5.69
CA LEU A 87 1.34 13.31 -5.48
C LEU A 87 0.82 13.83 -4.13
N ALA A 88 -0.42 13.52 -3.78
CA ALA A 88 -1.01 13.93 -2.50
C ALA A 88 -0.24 13.34 -1.30
N LEU A 89 0.17 12.08 -1.40
CA LEU A 89 0.92 11.39 -0.35
C LEU A 89 2.44 11.63 -0.41
N TRP A 90 2.92 12.42 -1.38
CA TRP A 90 4.36 12.70 -1.55
C TRP A 90 5.05 13.20 -0.28
N PRO A 91 4.56 14.25 0.41
CA PRO A 91 5.23 14.77 1.60
C PRO A 91 5.27 13.74 2.74
N LEU A 92 4.19 13.00 2.93
CA LEU A 92 4.09 11.96 3.96
C LEU A 92 5.06 10.80 3.67
N ASN A 93 5.09 10.33 2.42
CA ASN A 93 6.02 9.29 1.98
C ASN A 93 7.48 9.73 2.13
N GLN A 94 7.81 10.98 1.84
CA GLN A 94 9.17 11.49 1.97
C GLN A 94 9.65 11.48 3.42
N GLY A 95 8.79 11.87 4.37
CA GLY A 95 9.08 11.79 5.79
C GLY A 95 9.34 10.35 6.26
N ALA A 96 8.44 9.43 5.92
CA ALA A 96 8.57 8.01 6.26
C ALA A 96 9.83 7.37 5.64
N MET A 97 10.17 7.71 4.39
CA MET A 97 11.37 7.20 3.73
C MET A 97 12.66 7.75 4.35
N ARG A 98 12.68 9.02 4.78
CA ARG A 98 13.84 9.56 5.51
C ARG A 98 14.05 8.87 6.86
N THR A 99 12.98 8.57 7.58
CA THR A 99 13.06 7.77 8.81
C THR A 99 13.57 6.36 8.52
N SER A 100 13.08 5.71 7.47
CA SER A 100 13.59 4.41 7.01
C SER A 100 15.08 4.44 6.66
N MET A 101 15.56 5.53 6.04
CA MET A 101 16.99 5.71 5.77
C MET A 101 17.84 5.83 7.05
N LYS A 102 17.36 6.55 8.07
CA LYS A 102 18.04 6.61 9.37
C LYS A 102 18.14 5.22 10.01
N MET A 103 17.04 4.46 9.98
CA MET A 103 17.01 3.07 10.46
C MET A 103 18.01 2.17 9.75
N GLN A 104 18.06 2.24 8.41
CA GLN A 104 19.01 1.44 7.63
C GLN A 104 20.48 1.74 7.97
N ARG A 105 20.79 2.96 8.37
CA ARG A 105 22.15 3.33 8.82
C ARG A 105 22.51 2.72 10.16
N LEU A 106 21.54 2.59 11.07
CA LEU A 106 21.73 1.98 12.37
C LEU A 106 21.72 0.44 12.30
N ALA A 107 21.35 -0.14 11.17
CA ALA A 107 21.31 -1.58 10.98
C ALA A 107 22.62 -2.32 11.34
N PRO A 108 23.84 -1.84 10.99
CA PRO A 108 25.06 -2.52 11.41
C PRO A 108 25.30 -2.49 12.92
N GLU A 109 24.92 -1.42 13.60
CA GLU A 109 24.99 -1.29 15.06
C GLU A 109 23.96 -2.19 15.73
N GLN A 110 22.73 -2.19 15.24
CA GLN A 110 21.69 -3.11 15.67
C GLN A 110 22.12 -4.58 15.53
N GLN A 111 22.75 -4.96 14.43
CA GLN A 111 23.26 -6.32 14.23
C GLN A 111 24.37 -6.67 15.24
N ARG A 112 25.23 -5.72 15.61
CA ARG A 112 26.26 -5.92 16.65
C ARG A 112 25.61 -6.18 18.02
N ILE A 113 24.60 -5.40 18.39
CA ILE A 113 23.84 -5.59 19.64
C ILE A 113 23.16 -6.96 19.63
N GLN A 114 22.49 -7.33 18.52
CA GLN A 114 21.83 -8.64 18.37
C GLN A 114 22.80 -9.82 18.52
N LYS A 115 24.01 -9.72 17.95
CA LYS A 115 25.03 -10.75 18.10
C LYS A 115 25.63 -10.80 19.51
N LYS A 116 25.81 -9.63 20.14
CA LYS A 116 26.41 -9.53 21.48
C LYS A 116 25.52 -10.09 22.58
N TYR A 117 24.20 -9.92 22.43
CA TYR A 117 23.19 -10.33 23.42
C TYR A 117 22.26 -11.41 22.84
N ALA A 118 22.81 -12.34 22.04
CA ALA A 118 22.03 -13.41 21.42
C ALA A 118 21.31 -14.30 22.44
N ASP A 119 21.92 -14.52 23.58
CA ASP A 119 21.41 -15.39 24.66
C ASP A 119 20.50 -14.67 25.67
N ASP A 120 20.38 -13.33 25.58
CA ASP A 120 19.55 -12.52 26.50
C ASP A 120 18.63 -11.57 25.72
N PRO A 121 17.41 -12.03 25.32
CA PRO A 121 16.47 -11.23 24.54
C PRO A 121 16.03 -9.94 25.22
N LYS A 122 15.97 -9.91 26.57
CA LYS A 122 15.56 -8.71 27.32
C LYS A 122 16.63 -7.62 27.24
N ARG A 123 17.86 -7.97 27.52
CA ARG A 123 19.02 -7.05 27.38
C ARG A 123 19.20 -6.58 25.94
N GLN A 124 19.02 -7.47 24.98
CA GLN A 124 19.07 -7.14 23.55
C GLN A 124 18.07 -6.03 23.23
N GLN A 125 16.82 -6.16 23.66
CA GLN A 125 15.77 -5.17 23.42
C GLN A 125 16.04 -3.84 24.15
N GLU A 126 16.54 -3.88 25.39
CA GLU A 126 16.92 -2.68 26.13
C GLU A 126 18.05 -1.89 25.43
N GLU A 127 19.11 -2.58 24.99
CA GLU A 127 20.22 -1.94 24.31
C GLU A 127 19.86 -1.40 22.92
N ILE A 128 18.97 -2.09 22.19
CA ILE A 128 18.40 -1.56 20.94
C ILE A 128 17.58 -0.29 21.21
N MET A 129 16.80 -0.28 22.29
CA MET A 129 16.01 0.88 22.67
C MET A 129 16.88 2.06 23.10
N LYS A 130 17.98 1.81 23.80
CA LYS A 130 18.99 2.84 24.13
C LYS A 130 19.64 3.40 22.87
N MET A 131 20.08 2.54 21.96
CA MET A 131 20.65 2.94 20.68
C MET A 131 19.71 3.90 19.92
N TYR A 132 18.40 3.59 19.87
CA TYR A 132 17.44 4.51 19.24
C TYR A 132 17.35 5.85 19.96
N LYS A 133 17.32 5.87 21.27
CA LYS A 133 17.28 7.11 22.08
C LYS A 133 18.56 7.96 21.88
N GLU A 134 19.74 7.34 21.83
CA GLU A 134 21.02 8.01 21.63
C GLU A 134 21.13 8.67 20.24
N HIS A 135 20.35 8.18 19.26
CA HIS A 135 20.27 8.75 17.92
C HIS A 135 19.02 9.61 17.68
N ASP A 136 18.41 10.15 18.75
CA ASP A 136 17.19 11.00 18.69
C ASP A 136 16.04 10.34 17.94
N MET A 137 15.90 9.00 18.08
CA MET A 137 14.82 8.24 17.47
C MET A 137 13.80 7.79 18.51
N SER A 138 12.52 7.90 18.14
CA SER A 138 11.43 7.39 18.97
C SER A 138 11.48 5.85 19.09
N PRO A 139 11.05 5.26 20.22
CA PRO A 139 10.82 3.82 20.34
C PRO A 139 9.91 3.22 19.27
N LEU A 140 9.05 4.06 18.67
CA LEU A 140 8.15 3.69 17.56
C LEU A 140 8.81 3.78 16.17
N SER A 141 10.08 4.24 16.10
CA SER A 141 10.80 4.37 14.82
C SER A 141 10.87 3.07 14.00
N PRO A 142 10.98 1.85 14.58
CA PRO A 142 10.88 0.62 13.82
C PRO A 142 9.55 0.47 13.06
N LEU A 143 8.43 0.87 13.69
CA LEU A 143 7.12 0.88 13.03
C LEU A 143 7.03 1.96 11.94
N MET A 144 7.66 3.11 12.14
CA MET A 144 7.75 4.15 11.11
C MET A 144 8.62 3.73 9.92
N GLY A 145 9.56 2.81 10.10
CA GLY A 145 10.37 2.25 9.03
C GLY A 145 9.56 1.38 8.05
N CYS A 146 8.51 0.71 8.50
CA CYS A 146 7.60 -0.06 7.65
C CYS A 146 6.37 0.75 7.17
N LEU A 147 6.17 1.97 7.68
CA LEU A 147 5.06 2.85 7.31
C LEU A 147 4.91 3.07 5.78
N PRO A 148 5.99 3.25 4.99
CA PRO A 148 5.85 3.36 3.53
C PRO A 148 5.18 2.14 2.87
N MET A 149 5.32 0.96 3.47
CA MET A 149 4.66 -0.26 3.00
C MET A 149 3.21 -0.35 3.49
N LEU A 150 2.94 0.10 4.72
CA LEU A 150 1.61 0.04 5.34
C LEU A 150 0.66 1.13 4.84
N LEU A 151 1.19 2.29 4.45
CA LEU A 151 0.40 3.44 4.04
C LEU A 151 -0.50 3.17 2.81
N PRO A 152 -0.07 2.43 1.76
CA PRO A 152 -0.93 2.08 0.64
C PRO A 152 -1.90 0.92 0.94
N MET A 153 -1.72 0.17 2.04
CA MET A 153 -2.52 -1.03 2.33
C MET A 153 -4.03 -0.77 2.47
N PRO A 154 -4.49 0.27 3.19
CA PRO A 154 -5.92 0.57 3.25
C PRO A 154 -6.54 0.86 1.88
N ILE A 155 -5.79 1.54 1.01
CA ILE A 155 -6.24 1.83 -0.37
C ILE A 155 -6.25 0.55 -1.20
N LEU A 156 -5.27 -0.34 -1.01
CA LEU A 156 -5.25 -1.66 -1.65
C LEU A 156 -6.51 -2.46 -1.32
N PHE A 157 -6.79 -2.62 -0.03
CA PHE A 157 -7.96 -3.37 0.41
C PHE A 157 -9.25 -2.70 -0.06
N ALA A 158 -9.32 -1.37 -0.01
CA ALA A 158 -10.45 -0.62 -0.52
C ALA A 158 -10.67 -0.89 -2.01
N LEU A 159 -9.66 -0.74 -2.86
CA LEU A 159 -9.76 -0.99 -4.29
C LEU A 159 -10.06 -2.46 -4.62
N TYR A 160 -9.49 -3.40 -3.86
CA TYR A 160 -9.82 -4.81 -4.03
C TYR A 160 -11.33 -5.06 -3.89
N HIS A 161 -11.94 -4.56 -2.82
CA HIS A 161 -13.37 -4.68 -2.59
C HIS A 161 -14.20 -3.86 -3.57
N VAL A 162 -13.71 -2.68 -3.96
CA VAL A 162 -14.35 -1.83 -4.96
C VAL A 162 -14.47 -2.56 -6.30
N PHE A 163 -13.39 -3.17 -6.79
CA PHE A 163 -13.45 -3.93 -8.05
C PHE A 163 -14.33 -5.18 -7.98
N GLN A 164 -14.48 -5.78 -6.82
CA GLN A 164 -15.35 -6.95 -6.65
C GLN A 164 -16.82 -6.59 -6.53
N ASN A 165 -17.13 -5.49 -5.84
CA ASN A 165 -18.51 -5.20 -5.42
C ASN A 165 -19.14 -4.02 -6.17
N THR A 166 -18.36 -3.19 -6.89
CA THR A 166 -18.87 -2.00 -7.56
C THR A 166 -19.18 -2.31 -9.02
N ILE A 167 -20.46 -2.20 -9.40
CA ILE A 167 -20.95 -2.58 -10.74
C ILE A 167 -20.43 -1.66 -11.84
N GLU A 168 -20.08 -0.42 -11.52
CA GLU A 168 -19.61 0.61 -12.44
C GLU A 168 -18.30 0.25 -13.16
N PHE A 169 -17.53 -0.70 -12.61
CA PHE A 169 -16.27 -1.17 -13.19
C PHE A 169 -16.41 -2.44 -14.02
N ARG A 170 -17.57 -3.12 -13.94
CA ARG A 170 -17.81 -4.35 -14.69
C ARG A 170 -18.08 -4.06 -16.17
N GLY A 171 -17.49 -4.89 -17.04
CA GLY A 171 -17.63 -4.74 -18.48
C GLY A 171 -16.92 -3.52 -19.07
N VAL A 172 -16.09 -2.82 -18.28
CA VAL A 172 -15.31 -1.68 -18.77
C VAL A 172 -14.04 -2.16 -19.42
N SER A 173 -13.94 -1.98 -20.74
CA SER A 173 -12.72 -2.30 -21.50
C SER A 173 -11.67 -1.20 -21.37
N PHE A 174 -10.39 -1.59 -21.35
CA PHE A 174 -9.27 -0.64 -21.35
C PHE A 174 -8.05 -1.25 -22.04
N LEU A 175 -7.56 -0.61 -23.09
CA LEU A 175 -6.45 -1.09 -23.93
C LEU A 175 -6.72 -2.53 -24.41
N TRP A 176 -5.93 -3.49 -23.96
CA TRP A 176 -6.10 -4.92 -24.27
C TRP A 176 -7.03 -5.65 -23.29
N LEU A 177 -7.46 -4.98 -22.21
CA LEU A 177 -8.31 -5.57 -21.18
C LEU A 177 -9.77 -5.51 -21.63
N PRO A 178 -10.47 -6.64 -21.74
CA PRO A 178 -11.90 -6.64 -22.05
C PRO A 178 -12.75 -6.14 -20.87
N ASP A 179 -12.28 -6.34 -19.65
CA ASP A 179 -12.95 -5.94 -18.42
C ASP A 179 -11.92 -5.71 -17.30
N ILE A 180 -11.84 -4.47 -16.79
CA ILE A 180 -10.90 -4.10 -15.74
C ILE A 180 -11.25 -4.70 -14.36
N SER A 181 -12.48 -5.19 -14.17
CA SER A 181 -12.89 -5.88 -12.93
C SER A 181 -12.47 -7.35 -12.90
N LEU A 182 -12.08 -7.90 -14.05
CA LEU A 182 -11.61 -9.28 -14.18
C LEU A 182 -10.08 -9.36 -14.24
N ARG A 183 -9.56 -10.58 -14.13
CA ARG A 183 -8.13 -10.84 -14.32
C ARG A 183 -7.69 -10.51 -15.74
N ASP A 184 -6.44 -10.11 -15.89
CA ASP A 184 -5.85 -9.88 -17.21
C ASP A 184 -5.62 -11.21 -17.94
N PRO A 185 -6.23 -11.44 -19.13
CA PRO A 185 -6.08 -12.69 -19.85
C PRO A 185 -4.65 -12.93 -20.37
N TYR A 186 -3.87 -11.88 -20.55
CA TYR A 186 -2.49 -11.95 -21.05
C TYR A 186 -1.44 -11.78 -19.95
N PHE A 187 -1.85 -11.58 -18.68
CA PHE A 187 -0.98 -11.35 -17.54
C PHE A 187 -0.03 -10.14 -17.67
N ILE A 188 -0.31 -9.21 -18.60
CA ILE A 188 0.52 -8.04 -18.84
C ILE A 188 0.49 -7.10 -17.63
N THR A 189 -0.70 -6.83 -17.06
CA THR A 189 -0.85 -5.92 -15.92
C THR A 189 -0.16 -6.42 -14.65
N PRO A 190 -0.28 -7.69 -14.21
CA PRO A 190 0.47 -8.17 -13.06
C PRO A 190 1.98 -8.24 -13.31
N LEU A 191 2.42 -8.54 -14.53
CA LEU A 191 3.85 -8.50 -14.88
C LEU A 191 4.38 -7.05 -14.85
N LEU A 192 3.64 -6.09 -15.41
CA LEU A 192 3.99 -4.66 -15.35
C LEU A 192 4.10 -4.18 -13.89
N MET A 193 3.15 -4.57 -13.04
CA MET A 193 3.20 -4.31 -11.60
C MET A 193 4.46 -4.92 -10.97
N GLY A 194 4.74 -6.19 -11.22
CA GLY A 194 5.90 -6.90 -10.68
C GLY A 194 7.23 -6.29 -11.11
N VAL A 195 7.38 -5.98 -12.39
CA VAL A 195 8.58 -5.33 -12.94
C VAL A 195 8.77 -3.93 -12.34
N SER A 196 7.70 -3.13 -12.28
CA SER A 196 7.78 -1.80 -11.68
C SER A 196 8.17 -1.86 -10.19
N MET A 197 7.63 -2.83 -9.45
CA MET A 197 7.97 -3.08 -8.05
C MET A 197 9.43 -3.56 -7.89
N PHE A 198 9.91 -4.41 -8.80
CA PHE A 198 11.29 -4.85 -8.81
C PHE A 198 12.26 -3.68 -9.05
N VAL A 199 11.95 -2.81 -10.03
CA VAL A 199 12.74 -1.60 -10.30
C VAL A 199 12.76 -0.68 -9.09
N MET A 200 11.62 -0.49 -8.42
CA MET A 200 11.52 0.26 -7.17
C MET A 200 12.44 -0.32 -6.09
N SER A 201 12.41 -1.63 -5.89
CA SER A 201 13.26 -2.33 -4.92
C SER A 201 14.74 -2.21 -5.26
N TRP A 202 15.10 -2.37 -6.53
CA TRP A 202 16.48 -2.22 -7.01
C TRP A 202 17.02 -0.81 -6.77
N ILE A 203 16.24 0.23 -7.09
CA ILE A 203 16.63 1.62 -6.79
C ILE A 203 16.72 1.83 -5.27
N GLY A 204 15.78 1.27 -4.52
CA GLY A 204 15.71 1.39 -3.06
C GLY A 204 16.90 0.79 -2.32
N LEU A 205 17.54 -0.22 -2.91
CA LEU A 205 18.75 -0.85 -2.35
C LEU A 205 20.04 -0.09 -2.67
N LYS A 206 20.03 0.82 -3.66
CA LYS A 206 21.22 1.61 -4.00
C LYS A 206 21.64 2.51 -2.83
N GLY A 207 22.90 2.39 -2.42
CA GLY A 207 23.45 3.15 -1.30
C GLY A 207 23.04 2.65 0.09
N SER A 208 22.33 1.52 0.20
CA SER A 208 22.03 0.88 1.48
C SER A 208 23.20 0.03 1.96
N PRO A 209 23.43 -0.07 3.29
CA PRO A 209 24.42 -0.97 3.86
C PRO A 209 24.17 -2.42 3.42
N PRO A 210 25.23 -3.24 3.26
CA PRO A 210 25.08 -4.63 2.85
C PRO A 210 24.35 -5.44 3.93
N ASN A 211 23.10 -5.77 3.67
CA ASN A 211 22.29 -6.66 4.47
C ASN A 211 21.74 -7.76 3.56
N PRO A 212 22.29 -8.99 3.60
CA PRO A 212 21.88 -10.08 2.72
C PRO A 212 20.40 -10.43 2.88
N GLN A 213 19.87 -10.42 4.10
CA GLN A 213 18.47 -10.74 4.39
C GLN A 213 17.52 -9.68 3.80
N ALA A 214 17.82 -8.40 4.02
CA ALA A 214 17.03 -7.31 3.43
C ALA A 214 17.07 -7.33 1.91
N LYS A 215 18.23 -7.64 1.31
CA LYS A 215 18.41 -7.76 -0.13
C LYS A 215 17.58 -8.93 -0.70
N MET A 216 17.65 -10.09 -0.07
CA MET A 216 16.86 -11.26 -0.48
C MET A 216 15.36 -10.93 -0.41
N MET A 217 14.89 -10.36 0.70
CA MET A 217 13.49 -9.99 0.89
C MET A 217 13.01 -8.97 -0.15
N SER A 218 13.83 -7.97 -0.46
CA SER A 218 13.51 -6.93 -1.45
C SER A 218 13.36 -7.47 -2.88
N TYR A 219 14.05 -8.54 -3.24
CA TYR A 219 13.92 -9.17 -4.56
C TYR A 219 12.87 -10.28 -4.59
N MET A 220 12.70 -11.02 -3.50
CA MET A 220 11.69 -12.08 -3.41
C MET A 220 10.28 -11.53 -3.35
N MET A 221 10.07 -10.42 -2.60
CA MET A 221 8.72 -9.86 -2.40
C MET A 221 8.02 -9.44 -3.71
N PRO A 222 8.65 -8.74 -4.67
CA PRO A 222 8.04 -8.46 -5.96
C PRO A 222 7.61 -9.72 -6.71
N VAL A 223 8.41 -10.79 -6.67
CA VAL A 223 8.07 -12.06 -7.34
C VAL A 223 6.87 -12.71 -6.68
N VAL A 224 6.89 -12.85 -5.35
CA VAL A 224 5.78 -13.43 -4.58
C VAL A 224 4.49 -12.66 -4.82
N LEU A 225 4.54 -11.32 -4.71
CA LEU A 225 3.36 -10.49 -4.95
C LEU A 225 2.87 -10.58 -6.39
N THR A 226 3.76 -10.63 -7.39
CA THR A 226 3.34 -10.83 -8.78
C THR A 226 2.52 -12.11 -8.92
N VAL A 227 2.98 -13.22 -8.34
CA VAL A 227 2.26 -14.50 -8.39
C VAL A 227 0.89 -14.40 -7.70
N VAL A 228 0.83 -13.76 -6.53
CA VAL A 228 -0.43 -13.54 -5.81
C VAL A 228 -1.40 -12.71 -6.66
N PHE A 229 -0.92 -11.67 -7.33
CA PHE A 229 -1.73 -10.72 -8.08
C PHE A 229 -2.14 -11.21 -9.48
N LEU A 230 -1.66 -12.38 -9.94
CA LEU A 230 -2.08 -12.99 -11.21
C LEU A 230 -3.61 -13.21 -11.30
N ASN A 231 -4.24 -13.49 -10.18
CA ASN A 231 -5.67 -13.78 -10.10
C ASN A 231 -6.54 -12.59 -9.69
N PHE A 232 -5.92 -11.43 -9.43
CA PHE A 232 -6.66 -10.22 -9.05
C PHE A 232 -7.18 -9.45 -10.27
N ALA A 233 -8.15 -8.56 -10.03
CA ALA A 233 -8.68 -7.65 -11.04
C ALA A 233 -7.56 -6.86 -11.73
N SER A 234 -7.61 -6.80 -13.06
CA SER A 234 -6.60 -6.10 -13.87
C SER A 234 -6.52 -4.60 -13.57
N GLY A 235 -7.64 -3.97 -13.21
CA GLY A 235 -7.67 -2.58 -12.77
C GLY A 235 -6.88 -2.34 -11.48
N LEU A 236 -6.87 -3.30 -10.55
CA LEU A 236 -6.06 -3.23 -9.33
C LEU A 236 -4.57 -3.30 -9.68
N ASN A 237 -4.18 -4.25 -10.54
CA ASN A 237 -2.80 -4.39 -11.02
C ASN A 237 -2.33 -3.13 -11.75
N LEU A 238 -3.19 -2.57 -12.60
CA LEU A 238 -2.93 -1.32 -13.31
C LEU A 238 -2.67 -0.16 -12.35
N TYR A 239 -3.55 0.02 -11.35
CA TYR A 239 -3.38 1.05 -10.33
C TYR A 239 -2.04 0.90 -9.61
N TYR A 240 -1.66 -0.32 -9.21
CA TYR A 240 -0.37 -0.56 -8.54
C TYR A 240 0.82 -0.32 -9.43
N ALA A 241 0.78 -0.73 -10.70
CA ALA A 241 1.83 -0.45 -11.67
C ALA A 241 2.04 1.07 -11.82
N VAL A 242 0.95 1.82 -11.97
CA VAL A 242 0.99 3.29 -12.06
C VAL A 242 1.56 3.92 -10.78
N GLN A 243 1.14 3.45 -9.60
CA GLN A 243 1.65 3.91 -8.31
C GLN A 243 3.17 3.69 -8.19
N ASN A 244 3.66 2.52 -8.58
CA ASN A 244 5.09 2.20 -8.56
C ASN A 244 5.86 3.08 -9.54
N ILE A 245 5.38 3.22 -10.78
CA ILE A 245 6.02 4.05 -11.81
C ILE A 245 6.07 5.51 -11.36
N ALA A 246 4.96 6.04 -10.84
CA ALA A 246 4.89 7.41 -10.32
C ALA A 246 5.79 7.64 -9.09
N ALA A 247 6.17 6.56 -8.38
CA ALA A 247 7.08 6.62 -7.26
C ALA A 247 8.57 6.62 -7.64
N LEU A 248 8.92 6.18 -8.86
CA LEU A 248 10.32 6.04 -9.29
C LEU A 248 11.14 7.34 -9.16
N PRO A 249 10.64 8.53 -9.54
CA PRO A 249 11.40 9.77 -9.38
C PRO A 249 11.74 10.05 -7.91
N GLN A 250 10.77 9.87 -7.00
CA GLN A 250 10.98 10.07 -5.58
C GLN A 250 12.01 9.07 -5.02
N GLN A 251 11.89 7.81 -5.39
CA GLN A 251 12.80 6.75 -4.94
C GLN A 251 14.23 7.00 -5.44
N TRP A 252 14.38 7.48 -6.66
CA TRP A 252 15.68 7.81 -7.23
C TRP A 252 16.33 9.02 -6.55
N LEU A 253 15.58 10.08 -6.26
CA LEU A 253 16.08 11.23 -5.51
C LEU A 253 16.61 10.81 -4.14
N LEU A 254 15.85 9.97 -3.43
CA LEU A 254 16.25 9.44 -2.12
C LEU A 254 17.48 8.52 -2.21
N ALA A 255 17.58 7.70 -3.25
CA ALA A 255 18.78 6.88 -3.49
C ALA A 255 20.02 7.74 -3.74
N ARG A 256 19.87 8.87 -4.44
CA ARG A 256 20.95 9.86 -4.61
C ARG A 256 21.34 10.55 -3.29
N GLU A 257 20.39 10.91 -2.46
CA GLU A 257 20.64 11.47 -1.12
C GLU A 257 21.41 10.49 -0.25
N ARG A 258 21.05 9.20 -0.29
CA ARG A 258 21.79 8.13 0.43
C ARG A 258 23.23 8.02 -0.03
N ALA A 259 23.46 8.02 -1.34
CA ALA A 259 24.81 7.85 -1.90
C ALA A 259 25.74 9.02 -1.53
N LYS A 260 25.23 10.20 -1.24
CA LYS A 260 26.02 11.38 -0.83
C LYS A 260 26.40 11.37 0.67
N GLN A 261 25.80 10.50 1.47
CA GLN A 261 26.00 10.50 2.92
C GLN A 261 27.03 9.42 3.29
N PRO A 262 28.07 9.75 4.10
CA PRO A 262 29.09 8.79 4.48
C PRO A 262 28.48 7.61 5.27
N PRO A 263 28.98 6.38 5.13
CA PRO A 263 28.54 5.24 5.93
C PRO A 263 28.82 5.52 7.41
N VAL A 264 27.86 5.19 8.28
CA VAL A 264 27.93 5.43 9.75
C VAL A 264 29.17 4.75 10.38
N VAL A 265 29.67 3.68 9.79
CA VAL A 265 30.90 2.98 10.24
C VAL A 265 32.12 3.90 10.24
N ALA A 266 32.20 4.91 9.36
CA ALA A 266 33.29 5.88 9.35
C ALA A 266 33.14 6.96 10.43
N ALA A 267 31.94 7.24 10.88
CA ALA A 267 31.68 8.25 11.90
C ALA A 267 31.92 7.72 13.34
N VAL A 268 31.74 6.42 13.57
CA VAL A 268 32.00 5.77 14.87
C VAL A 268 33.50 5.47 15.09
N GLN A 269 34.29 5.45 14.02
CA GLN A 269 35.76 5.48 14.08
C GLN A 269 36.26 6.92 14.12
N GLY A 270 35.66 7.76 14.95
CA GLY A 270 36.08 9.13 15.18
C GLY A 270 37.55 9.24 15.60
N PRO A 271 38.12 10.45 15.69
CA PRO A 271 39.60 10.71 15.74
C PRO A 271 40.37 10.01 16.87
N SER A 272 39.68 9.31 17.75
CA SER A 272 40.31 8.54 18.86
C SER A 272 41.18 7.36 18.39
N ALA A 273 40.97 6.82 17.19
CA ALA A 273 41.78 5.72 16.66
C ALA A 273 43.11 6.21 16.01
N ALA A 274 43.18 7.50 15.66
CA ALA A 274 44.41 8.09 15.07
C ALA A 274 45.49 8.40 16.12
N ILE A 275 45.09 8.61 17.38
CA ILE A 275 46.04 8.93 18.48
C ILE A 275 46.78 7.68 18.96
N LYS A 276 46.20 6.47 18.81
CA LYS A 276 46.84 5.22 19.28
C LYS A 276 47.89 4.62 18.32
N ARG A 277 48.12 5.23 17.15
CA ARG A 277 49.17 4.80 16.21
C ARG A 277 50.43 5.68 16.20
N ARG A 278 50.49 6.69 17.11
CA ARG A 278 51.65 7.60 17.25
C ARG A 278 52.35 7.52 18.60
N SER A 279 52.06 6.51 19.41
CA SER A 279 52.83 6.22 20.64
C SER A 279 53.59 4.90 20.52
#